data_85481e142f84f2b06a96113b2d57fac0
#
_entry.id   85481e142f84f2b06a96113b2d57fac0
#
_cell.length_a   1.000
_cell.length_b   1.000
_cell.length_c   1.000
_cell.angle_alpha   90.00
_cell.angle_beta   90.00
_cell.angle_gamma   90.00
#
_symmetry.space_group_name_H-M   'P 1'
#
loop_
_entity.id
_entity.type
_entity.pdbx_description
1 polymer ?
#
loop_
_entity_poly.entity_id
_entity_poly.type
_entity_poly.pdbx_seq_one_letter_code
_entity_poly.pdbx_strand_id
1 'polypeptide(L)'
;LNKKQKVNSKKKSNFSPGILVLENKSIFNGIGIGYEGTATGEVCFNTSITGYQEIISDPSYAGQIINFTFPHIGNVGTNRQDNESEKVWTRGVIFNSEITNPSNYRSLIELDLWLKKNKIVGLTGLDTRSLTNFIRDKGAPRGTISHIKKGVFPVKKLISKTLKWPGLNGLDLAKTVSTKNKFTWRGLQTWTKQDGFKKTKKKKFRVVAIDYGIKTNILRYFSNFYCDVVVVP
;
A
#
# COMPACT_ATOMS: atom_id res chain seq x y z
N LEU A 1 -56.37 9.11 16.43
CA LEU A 1 -55.95 8.97 15.02
C LEU A 1 -54.47 8.69 14.97
N ASN A 2 -54.14 7.37 14.90
CA ASN A 2 -52.79 6.83 14.81
C ASN A 2 -52.21 7.04 13.42
N LYS A 3 -51.21 7.88 13.28
CA LYS A 3 -50.30 7.87 12.11
C LYS A 3 -49.09 6.97 12.41
N LYS A 4 -49.10 5.76 11.86
CA LYS A 4 -47.94 4.86 11.79
C LYS A 4 -46.87 5.55 10.94
N GLN A 5 -45.79 6.01 11.56
CA GLN A 5 -44.55 6.35 10.85
C GLN A 5 -43.93 5.05 10.32
N LYS A 6 -43.95 4.87 9.01
CA LYS A 6 -43.16 3.86 8.30
C LYS A 6 -41.69 4.27 8.39
N VAL A 7 -40.94 3.61 9.25
CA VAL A 7 -39.49 3.66 9.22
C VAL A 7 -39.00 2.93 7.97
N ASN A 8 -38.62 3.69 6.97
CA ASN A 8 -37.98 3.17 5.78
C ASN A 8 -36.51 2.86 6.10
N SER A 9 -36.25 1.67 6.65
CA SER A 9 -34.90 1.13 6.83
C SER A 9 -34.57 0.15 5.69
N LYS A 10 -34.10 0.64 4.58
CA LYS A 10 -33.28 -0.13 3.62
C LYS A 10 -32.16 0.74 3.05
N LYS A 11 -31.23 1.19 3.88
CA LYS A 11 -29.86 1.38 3.41
C LYS A 11 -29.31 -0.01 3.11
N LYS A 12 -29.36 -0.44 1.86
CA LYS A 12 -28.51 -1.55 1.39
C LYS A 12 -27.08 -1.14 1.70
N SER A 13 -26.46 -1.76 2.69
CA SER A 13 -25.04 -1.64 2.91
C SER A 13 -24.36 -2.12 1.61
N ASN A 14 -23.72 -1.22 0.89
CA ASN A 14 -22.91 -1.54 -0.29
C ASN A 14 -21.60 -2.22 0.14
N PHE A 15 -21.68 -3.23 1.02
CA PHE A 15 -20.52 -4.01 1.40
C PHE A 15 -20.10 -4.88 0.24
N SER A 16 -18.94 -4.59 -0.29
CA SER A 16 -18.29 -5.41 -1.29
C SER A 16 -17.41 -6.43 -0.56
N PRO A 17 -17.70 -7.72 -0.63
CA PRO A 17 -16.95 -8.71 0.12
C PRO A 17 -15.54 -8.87 -0.39
N GLY A 18 -14.63 -9.27 0.51
CA GLY A 18 -13.25 -9.56 0.20
C GLY A 18 -12.71 -10.72 1.04
N ILE A 19 -11.66 -11.38 0.56
CA ILE A 19 -11.09 -12.57 1.19
C ILE A 19 -9.56 -12.55 1.06
N LEU A 20 -8.88 -12.99 2.12
CA LEU A 20 -7.47 -13.37 2.10
C LEU A 20 -7.37 -14.88 2.32
N VAL A 21 -6.60 -15.55 1.49
CA VAL A 21 -6.29 -16.97 1.60
C VAL A 21 -4.78 -17.12 1.74
N LEU A 22 -4.32 -17.82 2.78
CA LEU A 22 -2.91 -18.10 3.01
C LEU A 22 -2.53 -19.52 2.53
N GLU A 23 -1.24 -19.77 2.36
CA GLU A 23 -0.70 -21.06 1.91
C GLU A 23 -1.03 -22.24 2.83
N ASN A 24 -1.18 -21.99 4.12
CA ASN A 24 -1.65 -22.98 5.10
C ASN A 24 -3.17 -23.24 5.02
N LYS A 25 -3.84 -22.67 4.00
CA LYS A 25 -5.29 -22.73 3.76
C LYS A 25 -6.14 -21.94 4.77
N SER A 26 -5.54 -21.15 5.66
CA SER A 26 -6.29 -20.21 6.50
C SER A 26 -6.98 -19.16 5.63
N ILE A 27 -8.21 -18.80 6.03
CA ILE A 27 -9.08 -17.89 5.30
C ILE A 27 -9.50 -16.77 6.24
N PHE A 28 -9.32 -15.52 5.79
CA PHE A 28 -9.77 -14.33 6.48
C PHE A 28 -10.79 -13.61 5.60
N ASN A 29 -12.00 -13.44 6.10
CA ASN A 29 -13.05 -12.71 5.42
C ASN A 29 -13.04 -11.24 5.87
N GLY A 30 -13.32 -10.33 4.95
CA GLY A 30 -13.38 -8.91 5.21
C GLY A 30 -14.21 -8.18 4.16
N ILE A 31 -14.08 -6.87 4.17
CA ILE A 31 -14.71 -5.96 3.22
C ILE A 31 -13.67 -5.59 2.16
N GLY A 32 -13.99 -5.79 0.90
CA GLY A 32 -13.14 -5.40 -0.22
C GLY A 32 -13.13 -3.88 -0.42
N ILE A 33 -11.95 -3.34 -0.62
CA ILE A 33 -11.68 -1.93 -0.93
C ILE A 33 -10.69 -1.83 -2.08
N GLY A 34 -10.48 -0.63 -2.59
CA GLY A 34 -9.56 -0.40 -3.69
C GLY A 34 -10.02 -1.06 -4.98
N TYR A 35 -9.08 -1.65 -5.70
CA TYR A 35 -9.35 -2.25 -7.01
C TYR A 35 -10.07 -3.60 -6.88
N GLU A 36 -11.12 -3.79 -7.68
CA GLU A 36 -11.80 -5.09 -7.78
C GLU A 36 -10.93 -6.06 -8.58
N GLY A 37 -10.49 -7.12 -7.92
CA GLY A 37 -9.56 -8.08 -8.54
C GLY A 37 -8.96 -9.07 -7.54
N THR A 38 -7.89 -9.70 -7.98
CA THR A 38 -7.16 -10.71 -7.20
C THR A 38 -5.66 -10.50 -7.36
N ALA A 39 -4.94 -10.45 -6.24
CA ALA A 39 -3.48 -10.34 -6.23
C ALA A 39 -2.88 -11.42 -5.32
N THR A 40 -1.69 -11.89 -5.68
CA THR A 40 -0.91 -12.87 -4.91
C THR A 40 0.43 -12.27 -4.56
N GLY A 41 0.89 -12.48 -3.34
CA GLY A 41 2.16 -11.97 -2.84
C GLY A 41 2.51 -12.59 -1.49
N GLU A 42 3.65 -12.22 -0.96
CA GLU A 42 4.05 -12.52 0.40
C GLU A 42 3.33 -11.59 1.37
N VAL A 43 2.76 -12.11 2.44
CA VAL A 43 2.03 -11.29 3.42
C VAL A 43 3.00 -10.87 4.51
N CYS A 44 3.32 -9.59 4.56
CA CYS A 44 4.12 -8.97 5.61
C CYS A 44 3.27 -8.03 6.47
N PHE A 45 3.82 -7.49 7.56
CA PHE A 45 3.13 -6.47 8.35
C PHE A 45 3.98 -5.21 8.51
N ASN A 46 3.31 -4.10 8.74
CA ASN A 46 3.92 -2.81 9.04
C ASN A 46 3.28 -2.22 10.30
N THR A 47 4.13 -1.74 11.23
CA THR A 47 3.70 -1.23 12.55
C THR A 47 3.68 0.29 12.64
N SER A 48 3.93 1.00 11.54
CA SER A 48 3.94 2.47 11.53
C SER A 48 2.54 3.03 11.82
N ILE A 49 2.51 4.06 12.65
CA ILE A 49 1.27 4.75 13.04
C ILE A 49 0.76 5.66 11.92
N THR A 50 1.66 6.15 11.07
CA THR A 50 1.38 7.11 9.98
C THR A 50 2.22 6.79 8.75
N GLY A 51 1.96 7.49 7.63
CA GLY A 51 2.74 7.33 6.41
C GLY A 51 2.30 6.13 5.56
N TYR A 52 1.03 5.78 5.59
CA TYR A 52 0.54 4.63 4.83
C TYR A 52 0.70 4.80 3.31
N GLN A 53 0.60 6.02 2.77
CA GLN A 53 0.81 6.26 1.34
C GLN A 53 2.27 6.03 0.96
N GLU A 54 3.20 6.53 1.75
CA GLU A 54 4.63 6.33 1.61
C GLU A 54 4.96 4.83 1.66
N ILE A 55 4.42 4.10 2.64
CA ILE A 55 4.63 2.66 2.81
C ILE A 55 4.10 1.88 1.59
N ILE A 56 2.88 2.16 1.15
CA ILE A 56 2.26 1.45 0.01
C ILE A 56 3.01 1.72 -1.29
N SER A 57 3.56 2.92 -1.47
CA SER A 57 4.32 3.33 -2.66
C SER A 57 5.81 3.02 -2.60
N ASP A 58 6.32 2.50 -1.48
CA ASP A 58 7.72 2.14 -1.29
C ASP A 58 8.08 0.91 -2.16
N PRO A 59 9.09 1.00 -3.05
CA PRO A 59 9.54 -0.13 -3.87
C PRO A 59 9.98 -1.36 -3.06
N SER A 60 10.36 -1.19 -1.79
CA SER A 60 10.76 -2.29 -0.90
C SER A 60 9.64 -3.32 -0.68
N TYR A 61 8.38 -2.92 -0.88
CA TYR A 61 7.22 -3.83 -0.79
C TYR A 61 6.84 -4.47 -2.11
N ALA A 62 7.73 -4.48 -3.09
CA ALA A 62 7.48 -5.16 -4.36
C ALA A 62 7.17 -6.65 -4.13
N GLY A 63 6.05 -7.11 -4.70
CA GLY A 63 5.61 -8.49 -4.54
C GLY A 63 4.90 -8.82 -3.23
N GLN A 64 4.73 -7.87 -2.30
CA GLN A 64 4.15 -8.10 -0.98
C GLN A 64 2.72 -7.59 -0.85
N ILE A 65 1.97 -8.20 0.08
CA ILE A 65 0.67 -7.76 0.60
C ILE A 65 0.92 -7.25 2.02
N ILE A 66 0.63 -5.98 2.27
CA ILE A 66 0.98 -5.33 3.54
C ILE A 66 -0.21 -5.38 4.50
N ASN A 67 -0.03 -6.01 5.65
CA ASN A 67 -0.93 -5.97 6.78
C ASN A 67 -0.56 -4.81 7.70
N PHE A 68 -1.39 -3.77 7.75
CA PHE A 68 -1.19 -2.62 8.63
C PHE A 68 -1.73 -2.91 10.02
N THR A 69 -0.85 -2.80 11.03
CA THR A 69 -1.24 -3.08 12.42
C THR A 69 -1.96 -1.91 13.07
N PHE A 70 -1.72 -0.68 12.60
CA PHE A 70 -2.39 0.51 13.11
C PHE A 70 -3.85 0.54 12.60
N PRO A 71 -4.84 0.67 13.52
CA PRO A 71 -6.24 0.46 13.14
C PRO A 71 -6.85 1.60 12.31
N HIS A 72 -6.39 2.84 12.50
CA HIS A 72 -6.99 4.02 11.87
C HIS A 72 -6.22 4.43 10.62
N ILE A 73 -6.81 4.19 9.47
CA ILE A 73 -6.22 4.46 8.15
C ILE A 73 -7.17 5.34 7.33
N GLY A 74 -6.59 6.29 6.56
CA GLY A 74 -7.34 7.15 5.64
C GLY A 74 -7.46 8.61 6.06
N ASN A 75 -7.29 8.92 7.35
CA ASN A 75 -7.45 10.26 7.92
C ASN A 75 -6.57 11.35 7.28
N VAL A 76 -5.38 11.00 6.78
CA VAL A 76 -4.50 11.92 6.06
C VAL A 76 -4.92 12.09 4.59
N GLY A 77 -5.70 11.16 4.04
CA GLY A 77 -5.96 11.08 2.60
C GLY A 77 -4.71 10.68 1.84
N THR A 78 -4.66 11.02 0.57
CA THR A 78 -3.48 10.83 -0.30
C THR A 78 -3.24 12.07 -1.15
N ASN A 79 -2.00 12.25 -1.60
CA ASN A 79 -1.58 13.37 -2.44
C ASN A 79 -0.49 12.93 -3.43
N ARG A 80 -0.05 13.85 -4.30
CA ARG A 80 0.97 13.53 -5.33
C ARG A 80 2.40 13.52 -4.81
N GLN A 81 2.65 14.07 -3.64
CA GLN A 81 4.00 14.36 -3.14
C GLN A 81 4.52 13.30 -2.19
N ASP A 82 3.63 12.54 -1.54
CA ASP A 82 4.00 11.56 -0.53
C ASP A 82 4.26 10.15 -1.10
N ASN A 83 4.26 10.01 -2.42
CA ASN A 83 4.70 8.77 -3.04
C ASN A 83 6.23 8.61 -2.95
N GLU A 84 6.68 7.43 -2.58
CA GLU A 84 8.10 7.06 -2.55
C GLU A 84 8.63 6.53 -3.89
N SER A 85 7.72 6.23 -4.83
CA SER A 85 8.06 5.96 -6.23
C SER A 85 6.92 6.35 -7.17
N GLU A 86 7.22 6.48 -8.47
CA GLU A 86 6.20 6.80 -9.49
C GLU A 86 5.17 5.69 -9.65
N LYS A 87 5.60 4.43 -9.51
CA LYS A 87 4.77 3.24 -9.62
C LYS A 87 4.61 2.58 -8.26
N VAL A 88 3.38 2.19 -7.92
CA VAL A 88 3.10 1.39 -6.72
C VAL A 88 3.37 -0.09 -7.01
N TRP A 89 4.24 -0.71 -6.22
CA TRP A 89 4.72 -2.07 -6.41
C TRP A 89 4.06 -3.09 -5.49
N THR A 90 3.44 -2.61 -4.41
CA THR A 90 2.68 -3.43 -3.46
C THR A 90 1.57 -4.20 -4.17
N ARG A 91 1.37 -5.47 -3.81
CA ARG A 91 0.34 -6.34 -4.39
C ARG A 91 -1.03 -6.14 -3.79
N GLY A 92 -1.10 -5.78 -2.51
CA GLY A 92 -2.35 -5.56 -1.82
C GLY A 92 -2.15 -4.99 -0.43
N VAL A 93 -3.24 -4.55 0.19
CA VAL A 93 -3.22 -3.95 1.53
C VAL A 93 -4.35 -4.52 2.40
N ILE A 94 -4.08 -4.63 3.69
CA ILE A 94 -5.02 -5.15 4.69
C ILE A 94 -5.07 -4.17 5.86
N PHE A 95 -6.27 -3.76 6.23
CA PHE A 95 -6.55 -2.86 7.34
C PHE A 95 -7.51 -3.48 8.34
N ASN A 96 -7.37 -3.12 9.61
CA ASN A 96 -8.27 -3.57 10.66
C ASN A 96 -9.67 -2.95 10.52
N SER A 97 -9.73 -1.63 10.46
CA SER A 97 -10.98 -0.86 10.43
C SER A 97 -11.29 -0.32 9.03
N GLU A 98 -12.50 0.15 8.83
CA GLU A 98 -12.89 0.87 7.64
C GLU A 98 -12.00 2.11 7.42
N ILE A 99 -11.78 2.46 6.14
CA ILE A 99 -11.04 3.66 5.79
C ILE A 99 -11.85 4.89 6.24
N THR A 100 -11.22 5.75 7.03
CA THR A 100 -11.84 7.02 7.45
C THR A 100 -11.76 8.06 6.35
N ASN A 101 -12.75 8.96 6.32
CA ASN A 101 -12.70 10.12 5.45
C ASN A 101 -11.51 11.02 5.81
N PRO A 102 -10.82 11.58 4.83
CA PRO A 102 -9.69 12.43 5.09
C PRO A 102 -10.10 13.75 5.77
N SER A 103 -9.31 14.14 6.76
CA SER A 103 -9.45 15.42 7.51
C SER A 103 -8.19 16.27 7.47
N ASN A 104 -7.20 15.89 6.68
CA ASN A 104 -5.93 16.61 6.56
C ASN A 104 -5.94 17.57 5.38
N TYR A 105 -5.40 18.78 5.56
CA TYR A 105 -5.34 19.84 4.53
C TYR A 105 -4.51 19.45 3.29
N ARG A 106 -3.63 18.45 3.40
CA ARG A 106 -2.83 17.93 2.27
C ARG A 106 -3.57 16.88 1.44
N SER A 107 -4.75 16.46 1.87
CA SER A 107 -5.53 15.46 1.13
C SER A 107 -6.01 16.00 -0.20
N LEU A 108 -5.70 15.30 -1.28
CA LEU A 108 -6.23 15.55 -2.61
C LEU A 108 -7.22 14.46 -3.06
N ILE A 109 -7.06 13.24 -2.57
CA ILE A 109 -7.84 12.07 -2.97
C ILE A 109 -7.98 11.17 -1.75
N GLU A 110 -9.15 10.59 -1.57
CA GLU A 110 -9.41 9.54 -0.58
C GLU A 110 -8.57 8.29 -0.86
N LEU A 111 -8.17 7.58 0.20
CA LEU A 111 -7.31 6.40 0.07
C LEU A 111 -7.93 5.31 -0.81
N ASP A 112 -9.22 5.02 -0.65
CA ASP A 112 -9.91 4.00 -1.46
C ASP A 112 -9.86 4.31 -2.96
N LEU A 113 -10.11 5.57 -3.34
CA LEU A 113 -10.00 6.01 -4.73
C LEU A 113 -8.56 5.96 -5.25
N TRP A 114 -7.58 6.28 -4.39
CA TRP A 114 -6.16 6.19 -4.75
C TRP A 114 -5.73 4.73 -4.98
N LEU A 115 -6.16 3.80 -4.12
CA LEU A 115 -5.93 2.37 -4.30
C LEU A 115 -6.54 1.87 -5.62
N LYS A 116 -7.78 2.28 -5.94
CA LYS A 116 -8.44 1.96 -7.23
C LYS A 116 -7.65 2.45 -8.43
N LYS A 117 -7.17 3.69 -8.40
CA LYS A 117 -6.36 4.28 -9.48
C LYS A 117 -5.04 3.54 -9.70
N ASN A 118 -4.42 3.08 -8.62
CA ASN A 118 -3.16 2.32 -8.67
C ASN A 118 -3.38 0.81 -8.86
N LYS A 119 -4.61 0.35 -9.04
CA LYS A 119 -5.00 -1.07 -9.20
C LYS A 119 -4.56 -1.95 -8.03
N ILE A 120 -4.62 -1.42 -6.81
CA ILE A 120 -4.28 -2.13 -5.59
C ILE A 120 -5.54 -2.72 -4.98
N VAL A 121 -5.53 -4.03 -4.77
CA VAL A 121 -6.60 -4.76 -4.07
C VAL A 121 -6.42 -4.56 -2.58
N GLY A 122 -7.49 -4.24 -1.85
CA GLY A 122 -7.43 -4.06 -0.41
C GLY A 122 -8.56 -4.76 0.33
N LEU A 123 -8.35 -5.00 1.61
CA LEU A 123 -9.35 -5.51 2.56
C LEU A 123 -9.37 -4.67 3.82
N THR A 124 -10.57 -4.50 4.38
CA THR A 124 -10.79 -3.94 5.73
C THR A 124 -11.62 -4.90 6.57
N GLY A 125 -11.69 -4.64 7.88
CA GLY A 125 -12.49 -5.45 8.80
C GLY A 125 -11.85 -6.80 9.15
N LEU A 126 -10.51 -6.94 8.98
CA LEU A 126 -9.79 -8.14 9.36
C LEU A 126 -9.17 -7.99 10.75
N ASP A 127 -9.03 -9.11 11.47
CA ASP A 127 -8.20 -9.17 12.67
C ASP A 127 -6.70 -9.11 12.28
N THR A 128 -6.21 -7.88 12.04
CA THR A 128 -4.82 -7.62 11.67
C THR A 128 -3.85 -8.02 12.76
N ARG A 129 -4.29 -8.03 14.05
CA ARG A 129 -3.45 -8.45 15.18
C ARG A 129 -3.19 -9.95 15.15
N SER A 130 -4.23 -10.78 14.98
CA SER A 130 -4.06 -12.23 14.82
C SER A 130 -3.19 -12.57 13.61
N LEU A 131 -3.39 -11.88 12.48
CA LEU A 131 -2.55 -12.05 11.30
C LEU A 131 -1.10 -11.65 11.56
N THR A 132 -0.85 -10.56 12.26
CA THR A 132 0.51 -10.13 12.65
C THR A 132 1.19 -11.15 13.55
N ASN A 133 0.47 -11.67 14.57
CA ASN A 133 1.00 -12.72 15.43
C ASN A 133 1.35 -13.98 14.64
N PHE A 134 0.49 -14.39 13.73
CA PHE A 134 0.77 -15.52 12.84
C PHE A 134 2.06 -15.32 12.03
N ILE A 135 2.22 -14.13 11.41
CA ILE A 135 3.40 -13.80 10.60
C ILE A 135 4.67 -13.79 11.47
N ARG A 136 4.59 -13.22 12.67
CA ARG A 136 5.71 -13.17 13.62
C ARG A 136 6.17 -14.58 14.03
N ASP A 137 5.22 -15.48 14.30
CA ASP A 137 5.51 -16.80 14.87
C ASP A 137 5.87 -17.84 13.79
N LYS A 138 5.39 -17.68 12.56
CA LYS A 138 5.54 -18.66 11.46
C LYS A 138 6.33 -18.14 10.26
N GLY A 139 6.70 -16.88 10.25
CA GLY A 139 7.28 -16.21 9.08
C GLY A 139 6.23 -15.64 8.13
N ALA A 140 6.67 -14.89 7.13
CA ALA A 140 5.82 -14.24 6.14
C ALA A 140 5.24 -15.27 5.14
N PRO A 141 3.93 -15.58 5.18
CA PRO A 141 3.34 -16.60 4.33
C PRO A 141 3.05 -16.08 2.93
N ARG A 142 2.94 -16.96 1.95
CA ARG A 142 2.30 -16.65 0.68
C ARG A 142 0.81 -16.47 0.89
N GLY A 143 0.23 -15.45 0.26
CA GLY A 143 -1.19 -15.16 0.35
C GLY A 143 -1.79 -14.70 -0.96
N THR A 144 -3.09 -14.91 -1.11
CA THR A 144 -3.88 -14.35 -2.21
C THR A 144 -5.04 -13.55 -1.64
N ILE A 145 -5.06 -12.27 -1.97
CA ILE A 145 -6.14 -11.33 -1.62
C ILE A 145 -7.09 -11.20 -2.81
N SER A 146 -8.40 -11.18 -2.54
CA SER A 146 -9.40 -11.03 -3.59
C SER A 146 -10.55 -10.14 -3.13
N HIS A 147 -10.93 -9.20 -3.99
CA HIS A 147 -12.08 -8.31 -3.85
C HIS A 147 -12.99 -8.48 -5.06
N ILE A 148 -14.19 -9.02 -4.87
CA ILE A 148 -15.17 -9.30 -5.93
C ILE A 148 -16.55 -8.83 -5.46
N LYS A 149 -17.13 -7.83 -6.13
CA LYS A 149 -18.45 -7.26 -5.76
C LYS A 149 -19.58 -8.28 -5.61
N LYS A 150 -19.58 -9.31 -6.44
CA LYS A 150 -20.60 -10.37 -6.39
C LYS A 150 -20.44 -11.32 -5.21
N GLY A 151 -19.32 -11.26 -4.46
CA GLY A 151 -19.07 -12.04 -3.25
C GLY A 151 -18.89 -13.53 -3.41
N VAL A 152 -18.83 -14.03 -4.63
CA VAL A 152 -18.62 -15.47 -4.90
C VAL A 152 -17.12 -15.70 -5.13
N PHE A 153 -16.46 -16.29 -4.14
CA PHE A 153 -15.03 -16.56 -4.21
C PHE A 153 -14.75 -18.01 -4.57
N PRO A 154 -14.00 -18.28 -5.65
CA PRO A 154 -13.55 -19.62 -5.99
C PRO A 154 -12.39 -20.04 -5.07
N VAL A 155 -12.66 -20.31 -3.79
CA VAL A 155 -11.66 -20.54 -2.73
C VAL A 155 -10.61 -21.58 -3.14
N LYS A 156 -11.02 -22.71 -3.73
CA LYS A 156 -10.09 -23.73 -4.22
C LYS A 156 -9.10 -23.19 -5.26
N LYS A 157 -9.55 -22.28 -6.16
CA LYS A 157 -8.69 -21.63 -7.15
C LYS A 157 -7.73 -20.64 -6.49
N LEU A 158 -8.21 -19.88 -5.47
CA LEU A 158 -7.36 -18.95 -4.71
C LEU A 158 -6.26 -19.70 -3.95
N ILE A 159 -6.58 -20.80 -3.27
CA ILE A 159 -5.60 -21.68 -2.62
C ILE A 159 -4.59 -22.19 -3.64
N SER A 160 -5.04 -22.72 -4.76
CA SER A 160 -4.15 -23.21 -5.83
C SER A 160 -3.24 -22.10 -6.35
N LYS A 161 -3.76 -20.87 -6.53
CA LYS A 161 -2.98 -19.71 -6.96
C LYS A 161 -1.91 -19.33 -5.93
N THR A 162 -2.26 -19.35 -4.64
CA THR A 162 -1.33 -19.08 -3.54
C THR A 162 -0.19 -20.10 -3.53
N LEU A 163 -0.51 -21.39 -3.62
CA LEU A 163 0.48 -22.47 -3.58
C LEU A 163 1.39 -22.51 -4.82
N LYS A 164 0.87 -22.13 -6.00
CA LYS A 164 1.65 -22.08 -7.25
C LYS A 164 2.55 -20.86 -7.35
N TRP A 165 2.32 -19.83 -6.56
CA TRP A 165 3.20 -18.66 -6.56
C TRP A 165 4.54 -19.02 -5.92
N PRO A 166 5.69 -18.78 -6.59
CA PRO A 166 7.00 -19.28 -6.12
C PRO A 166 7.49 -18.61 -4.84
N GLY A 167 6.88 -17.50 -4.41
CA GLY A 167 7.42 -16.66 -3.34
C GLY A 167 8.36 -15.58 -3.88
N LEU A 168 9.04 -14.88 -2.97
CA LEU A 168 10.01 -13.84 -3.34
C LEU A 168 11.41 -14.42 -3.57
N ASN A 169 11.72 -15.59 -3.01
CA ASN A 169 13.01 -16.21 -3.15
C ASN A 169 13.32 -16.55 -4.61
N GLY A 170 14.49 -16.12 -5.09
CA GLY A 170 14.91 -16.31 -6.46
C GLY A 170 14.32 -15.32 -7.48
N LEU A 171 13.45 -14.39 -7.05
CA LEU A 171 13.00 -13.30 -7.91
C LEU A 171 14.01 -12.16 -7.91
N ASP A 172 14.40 -11.70 -9.11
CA ASP A 172 15.18 -10.47 -9.27
C ASP A 172 14.26 -9.25 -9.17
N LEU A 173 13.89 -8.92 -7.93
CA LEU A 173 13.03 -7.76 -7.66
C LEU A 173 13.79 -6.44 -7.85
N ALA A 174 15.10 -6.43 -7.60
CA ALA A 174 15.94 -5.25 -7.82
C ALA A 174 15.84 -4.79 -9.27
N LYS A 175 16.01 -5.69 -10.21
CA LYS A 175 15.84 -5.40 -11.66
C LYS A 175 14.42 -4.93 -12.00
N THR A 176 13.40 -5.40 -11.26
CA THR A 176 12.01 -5.04 -11.49
C THR A 176 11.72 -3.61 -11.04
N VAL A 177 12.25 -3.16 -9.90
CA VAL A 177 11.96 -1.86 -9.28
C VAL A 177 12.94 -0.76 -9.68
N SER A 178 14.14 -1.10 -10.18
CA SER A 178 15.16 -0.15 -10.63
C SER A 178 14.68 0.70 -11.81
N THR A 179 15.16 1.93 -11.87
CA THR A 179 14.98 2.78 -13.05
C THR A 179 15.60 2.14 -14.30
N LYS A 180 14.99 2.41 -15.45
CA LYS A 180 15.54 1.91 -16.73
C LYS A 180 16.57 2.86 -17.34
N ASN A 181 16.49 4.14 -16.97
CA ASN A 181 17.30 5.20 -17.54
C ASN A 181 17.94 6.04 -16.44
N LYS A 182 19.15 6.51 -16.69
CA LYS A 182 19.80 7.50 -15.86
C LYS A 182 18.98 8.78 -15.80
N PHE A 183 18.85 9.36 -14.60
CA PHE A 183 18.27 10.70 -14.42
C PHE A 183 18.98 11.48 -13.33
N THR A 184 18.87 12.81 -13.40
CA THR A 184 19.36 13.70 -12.35
C THR A 184 18.21 14.09 -11.44
N TRP A 185 18.40 13.92 -10.14
CA TRP A 185 17.39 14.31 -9.16
C TRP A 185 17.15 15.82 -9.17
N ARG A 186 15.88 16.23 -9.06
CA ARG A 186 15.46 17.64 -9.17
C ARG A 186 15.92 18.52 -8.00
N GLY A 187 16.57 17.94 -6.98
CA GLY A 187 17.09 18.67 -5.83
C GLY A 187 16.02 19.12 -4.84
N LEU A 188 14.86 18.45 -4.80
CA LEU A 188 13.85 18.70 -3.78
C LEU A 188 14.31 18.13 -2.44
N GLN A 189 14.25 18.98 -1.39
CA GLN A 189 14.54 18.59 0.00
C GLN A 189 13.34 17.89 0.64
N THR A 190 13.52 17.37 1.86
CA THR A 190 12.42 16.82 2.67
C THR A 190 11.39 17.92 2.97
N TRP A 191 10.16 17.53 3.15
CA TRP A 191 9.06 18.45 3.47
C TRP A 191 9.24 19.07 4.86
N THR A 192 8.99 20.38 4.96
CA THR A 192 8.86 21.09 6.22
C THR A 192 7.55 21.87 6.27
N LYS A 193 7.05 22.16 7.47
CA LYS A 193 5.81 22.94 7.65
C LYS A 193 5.93 24.35 7.10
N GLN A 194 7.11 24.95 7.19
CA GLN A 194 7.39 26.34 6.77
C GLN A 194 7.52 26.46 5.25
N ASP A 195 8.28 25.56 4.62
CA ASP A 195 8.71 25.72 3.22
C ASP A 195 8.10 24.68 2.26
N GLY A 196 7.37 23.67 2.79
CA GLY A 196 6.97 22.52 1.97
C GLY A 196 8.18 21.74 1.47
N PHE A 197 8.14 21.35 0.20
CA PHE A 197 9.29 20.73 -0.49
C PHE A 197 10.15 21.81 -1.15
N LYS A 198 11.13 22.31 -0.44
CA LYS A 198 12.05 23.34 -0.93
C LYS A 198 13.08 22.75 -1.91
N LYS A 199 13.42 23.49 -2.94
CA LYS A 199 14.48 23.13 -3.87
C LYS A 199 15.83 23.67 -3.40
N THR A 200 16.85 22.80 -3.26
CA THR A 200 18.21 23.26 -2.99
C THR A 200 18.81 23.95 -4.23
N LYS A 201 19.39 25.12 -4.04
CA LYS A 201 20.14 25.84 -5.09
C LYS A 201 21.65 25.60 -5.01
N LYS A 202 22.17 25.32 -3.81
CA LYS A 202 23.60 25.05 -3.58
C LYS A 202 23.87 23.56 -3.80
N LYS A 203 24.99 23.26 -4.46
CA LYS A 203 25.48 21.91 -4.67
C LYS A 203 26.93 21.86 -4.20
N LYS A 204 27.22 21.04 -3.20
CA LYS A 204 28.55 20.88 -2.60
C LYS A 204 29.20 19.54 -2.98
N PHE A 205 28.39 18.50 -3.11
CA PHE A 205 28.86 17.14 -3.37
C PHE A 205 28.15 16.60 -4.59
N ARG A 206 28.82 15.74 -5.35
CA ARG A 206 28.20 14.93 -6.41
C ARG A 206 28.08 13.48 -5.95
N VAL A 207 26.90 12.91 -6.08
CA VAL A 207 26.58 11.53 -5.69
C VAL A 207 26.01 10.79 -6.89
N VAL A 208 26.52 9.59 -7.15
CA VAL A 208 25.91 8.63 -8.07
C VAL A 208 25.20 7.60 -7.20
N ALA A 209 23.88 7.48 -7.34
CA ALA A 209 23.06 6.51 -6.64
C ALA A 209 22.70 5.39 -7.60
N ILE A 210 23.13 4.16 -7.30
CA ILE A 210 22.71 2.97 -8.03
C ILE A 210 21.31 2.57 -7.53
N ASP A 211 20.36 2.43 -8.45
CA ASP A 211 18.96 2.20 -8.12
C ASP A 211 18.62 0.71 -8.00
N TYR A 212 18.35 0.27 -6.80
CA TYR A 212 17.78 -1.04 -6.49
C TYR A 212 16.37 -0.91 -5.86
N GLY A 213 15.61 0.10 -6.29
CA GLY A 213 14.33 0.48 -5.68
C GLY A 213 14.49 1.63 -4.68
N ILE A 214 15.17 2.71 -5.10
CA ILE A 214 15.42 3.87 -4.24
C ILE A 214 14.13 4.61 -3.93
N LYS A 215 13.92 4.93 -2.65
CA LYS A 215 12.81 5.79 -2.21
C LYS A 215 13.08 7.24 -2.57
N THR A 216 12.05 7.94 -3.02
CA THR A 216 12.11 9.38 -3.27
C THR A 216 12.63 10.14 -2.06
N ASN A 217 12.28 9.73 -0.85
CA ASN A 217 12.72 10.41 0.37
C ASN A 217 14.22 10.30 0.62
N ILE A 218 14.88 9.22 0.19
CA ILE A 218 16.35 9.10 0.23
C ILE A 218 16.98 10.20 -0.63
N LEU A 219 16.45 10.42 -1.84
CA LEU A 219 16.94 11.48 -2.73
C LEU A 219 16.72 12.88 -2.15
N ARG A 220 15.61 13.08 -1.43
CA ARG A 220 15.32 14.32 -0.70
C ARG A 220 16.32 14.57 0.42
N TYR A 221 16.69 13.53 1.17
CA TYR A 221 17.73 13.64 2.20
C TYR A 221 19.09 14.01 1.61
N PHE A 222 19.49 13.43 0.50
CA PHE A 222 20.71 13.88 -0.20
C PHE A 222 20.66 15.38 -0.54
N SER A 223 19.48 15.88 -0.95
CA SER A 223 19.31 17.31 -1.24
C SER A 223 19.44 18.20 0.01
N ASN A 224 19.03 17.71 1.20
CA ASN A 224 19.24 18.43 2.46
C ASN A 224 20.73 18.64 2.75
N PHE A 225 21.58 17.69 2.34
CA PHE A 225 23.04 17.77 2.46
C PHE A 225 23.72 18.39 1.24
N TYR A 226 22.97 19.11 0.40
CA TYR A 226 23.47 19.82 -0.77
C TYR A 226 24.12 18.90 -1.82
N CYS A 227 23.69 17.68 -1.94
CA CYS A 227 24.16 16.74 -2.95
C CYS A 227 23.50 16.98 -4.31
N ASP A 228 24.30 16.94 -5.37
CA ASP A 228 23.85 16.78 -6.75
C ASP A 228 23.80 15.28 -7.06
N VAL A 229 22.59 14.73 -7.15
CA VAL A 229 22.40 13.29 -7.24
C VAL A 229 22.06 12.87 -8.67
N VAL A 230 22.84 11.95 -9.19
CA VAL A 230 22.54 11.24 -10.45
C VAL A 230 22.16 9.80 -10.09
N VAL A 231 20.96 9.40 -10.48
CA VAL A 231 20.46 8.04 -10.26
C VAL A 231 20.73 7.23 -11.53
N VAL A 232 21.31 6.05 -11.37
CA VAL A 232 21.62 5.11 -12.46
C VAL A 232 20.99 3.74 -12.20
N PRO A 233 20.65 2.97 -13.23
CA PRO A 233 20.17 1.60 -13.10
C PRO A 233 21.13 0.69 -12.35
#